data_27d2ec37290d9e3e41fea6549e94223b
#
_entry.id   27d2ec37290d9e3e41fea6549e94223b
#
_cell.length_a   1.000
_cell.length_b   1.000
_cell.length_c   1.000
_cell.angle_alpha   90.00
_cell.angle_beta   90.00
_cell.angle_gamma   90.00
#
_symmetry.space_group_name_H-M   'P 1'
#
loop_
_entity.id
_entity.type
_entity.pdbx_description
1 polymer ?
#
loop_
_entity_poly.entity_id
_entity_poly.type
_entity_poly.pdbx_seq_one_letter_code
_entity_poly.pdbx_strand_id
1 'polypeptide(L)'
;PPGGYISWHNNANASAYNFIFTYSETGDGWWKHWDPVNQKMIHIPDVKGWQCKAGHFGAYEDGSDKLVYHTARNGESGIRMTIAFVLDRSEMSLGLQDWVIEDIHA
;
A
#
# COMPACT_ATOMS: atom_id res chain seq x y z
N PRO A 1 -17.44 -1.25 3.23
CA PRO A 1 -18.63 -0.58 3.73
C PRO A 1 -18.28 0.64 4.58
N PRO A 2 -19.23 1.52 4.84
CA PRO A 2 -19.01 2.66 5.72
C PRO A 2 -18.50 2.22 7.10
N GLY A 3 -17.48 2.93 7.62
CA GLY A 3 -16.82 2.60 8.89
C GLY A 3 -15.98 1.32 8.89
N GLY A 4 -15.92 0.62 7.76
CA GLY A 4 -15.13 -0.61 7.63
C GLY A 4 -13.62 -0.33 7.73
N TYR A 5 -12.88 -1.26 8.30
CA TYR A 5 -11.43 -1.12 8.44
C TYR A 5 -10.73 -2.46 8.35
N ILE A 6 -9.44 -2.39 8.04
CA ILE A 6 -8.50 -3.51 8.16
C ILE A 6 -7.50 -3.12 9.23
N SER A 7 -7.31 -3.99 10.24
CA SER A 7 -6.35 -3.73 11.31
C SER A 7 -4.91 -3.75 10.82
N TRP A 8 -3.98 -3.32 11.68
CA TRP A 8 -2.56 -3.34 11.37
C TRP A 8 -2.09 -4.74 10.98
N HIS A 9 -1.46 -4.86 9.83
CA HIS A 9 -0.92 -6.13 9.30
C HIS A 9 0.24 -5.86 8.35
N ASN A 10 0.94 -6.92 7.97
CA ASN A 10 1.95 -6.92 6.92
C ASN A 10 1.65 -8.03 5.91
N ASN A 11 2.45 -8.12 4.87
CA ASN A 11 2.26 -9.13 3.83
C ASN A 11 3.03 -10.44 4.10
N ALA A 12 3.42 -10.67 5.36
CA ALA A 12 4.09 -11.90 5.82
C ALA A 12 5.32 -12.25 4.94
N ASN A 13 5.31 -13.39 4.26
CA ASN A 13 6.44 -13.85 3.45
C ASN A 13 6.31 -13.50 1.95
N ALA A 14 5.43 -12.59 1.60
CA ALA A 14 5.26 -12.15 0.21
C ALA A 14 6.06 -10.87 -0.04
N SER A 15 7.23 -11.00 -0.67
CA SER A 15 8.03 -9.85 -1.12
C SER A 15 7.60 -9.48 -2.53
N ALA A 16 7.04 -8.29 -2.70
CA ALA A 16 6.50 -7.87 -3.98
C ALA A 16 6.39 -6.35 -4.11
N TYR A 17 6.41 -5.87 -5.36
CA TYR A 17 5.94 -4.53 -5.66
C TYR A 17 4.42 -4.54 -5.74
N ASN A 18 3.79 -3.58 -5.09
CA ASN A 18 2.34 -3.46 -5.05
C ASN A 18 1.90 -2.14 -5.68
N PHE A 19 0.91 -2.23 -6.57
CA PHE A 19 0.17 -1.07 -7.06
C PHE A 19 -1.23 -1.17 -6.46
N ILE A 20 -1.57 -0.22 -5.61
CA ILE A 20 -2.84 -0.24 -4.86
C ILE A 20 -3.70 0.90 -5.36
N PHE A 21 -4.74 0.54 -6.11
CA PHE A 21 -5.74 1.50 -6.59
C PHE A 21 -6.89 1.53 -5.59
N THR A 22 -7.17 2.70 -5.08
CA THR A 22 -8.27 2.89 -4.14
C THR A 22 -9.28 3.86 -4.74
N TYR A 23 -10.54 3.45 -4.75
CA TYR A 23 -11.67 4.32 -5.03
C TYR A 23 -12.37 4.65 -3.73
N SER A 24 -12.55 5.94 -3.46
CA SER A 24 -13.35 6.43 -2.34
C SER A 24 -14.47 7.31 -2.85
N GLU A 25 -15.70 6.97 -2.48
CA GLU A 25 -16.86 7.74 -2.90
C GLU A 25 -16.86 9.16 -2.31
N THR A 26 -16.40 9.30 -1.09
CA THR A 26 -16.47 10.56 -0.33
C THR A 26 -15.11 11.20 -0.04
N GLY A 27 -14.04 10.40 -0.07
CA GLY A 27 -12.70 10.88 0.29
C GLY A 27 -12.45 11.00 1.80
N ASP A 28 -13.31 10.46 2.64
CA ASP A 28 -13.20 10.60 4.10
C ASP A 28 -12.52 9.41 4.80
N GLY A 29 -12.04 8.45 4.05
CA GLY A 29 -11.23 7.35 4.58
C GLY A 29 -9.75 7.68 4.60
N TRP A 30 -8.94 6.69 4.95
CA TRP A 30 -7.50 6.87 5.03
C TRP A 30 -6.73 5.56 4.93
N TRP A 31 -5.42 5.70 4.66
CA TRP A 31 -4.40 4.67 4.74
C TRP A 31 -3.33 5.13 5.72
N LYS A 32 -2.80 4.22 6.53
CA LYS A 32 -1.65 4.46 7.38
C LYS A 32 -0.63 3.35 7.22
N HIS A 33 0.64 3.70 7.28
CA HIS A 33 1.70 2.71 7.37
C HIS A 33 2.81 3.20 8.29
N TRP A 34 3.55 2.25 8.84
CA TRP A 34 4.69 2.54 9.69
C TRP A 34 5.96 2.61 8.85
N ASP A 35 6.73 3.68 9.02
CA ASP A 35 8.05 3.85 8.44
C ASP A 35 9.10 3.47 9.49
N PRO A 36 9.74 2.28 9.40
CA PRO A 36 10.69 1.84 10.40
C PRO A 36 12.02 2.58 10.34
N VAL A 37 12.37 3.17 9.21
CA VAL A 37 13.61 3.92 9.04
C VAL A 37 13.55 5.24 9.81
N ASN A 38 12.49 5.99 9.63
CA ASN A 38 12.27 7.28 10.29
C ASN A 38 11.48 7.17 11.59
N GLN A 39 11.05 5.97 11.96
CA GLN A 39 10.29 5.66 13.18
C GLN A 39 9.06 6.56 13.34
N LYS A 40 8.26 6.65 12.29
CA LYS A 40 7.05 7.44 12.29
C LYS A 40 5.92 6.76 11.53
N MET A 41 4.70 7.13 11.88
CA MET A 41 3.50 6.70 11.16
C MET A 41 3.22 7.68 10.02
N ILE A 42 3.04 7.14 8.82
CA ILE A 42 2.64 7.91 7.67
C ILE A 42 1.12 7.78 7.52
N HIS A 43 0.43 8.91 7.47
CA HIS A 43 -1.01 8.99 7.28
C HIS A 43 -1.31 9.60 5.93
N ILE A 44 -2.03 8.86 5.09
CA ILE A 44 -2.44 9.31 3.77
C ILE A 44 -3.96 9.34 3.73
N PRO A 45 -4.58 10.54 3.83
CA PRO A 45 -6.02 10.64 3.68
C PRO A 45 -6.45 10.29 2.25
N ASP A 46 -7.63 9.70 2.12
CA ASP A 46 -8.20 9.43 0.81
C ASP A 46 -8.55 10.74 0.08
N VAL A 47 -8.61 10.65 -1.22
CA VAL A 47 -9.24 11.68 -2.04
C VAL A 47 -10.54 11.12 -2.61
N LYS A 48 -11.47 11.97 -2.95
CA LYS A 48 -12.69 11.57 -3.65
C LYS A 48 -12.32 11.06 -5.04
N GLY A 49 -12.80 9.86 -5.39
CA GLY A 49 -12.47 9.21 -6.65
C GLY A 49 -11.29 8.25 -6.51
N TRP A 50 -10.56 8.07 -7.59
CA TRP A 50 -9.45 7.12 -7.65
C TRP A 50 -8.12 7.73 -7.20
N GLN A 51 -7.33 6.91 -6.52
CA GLN A 51 -5.94 7.20 -6.21
C GLN A 51 -5.10 5.94 -6.31
N CYS A 52 -3.80 6.08 -6.53
CA CYS A 52 -2.87 4.96 -6.62
C CYS A 52 -1.72 5.16 -5.63
N LYS A 53 -1.39 4.08 -4.93
CA LYS A 53 -0.17 3.98 -4.12
C LYS A 53 0.67 2.86 -4.69
N ALA A 54 1.98 3.04 -4.69
CA ALA A 54 2.91 2.01 -5.14
C ALA A 54 4.07 1.88 -4.16
N GLY A 55 4.56 0.67 -3.97
CA GLY A 55 5.69 0.43 -3.10
C GLY A 55 6.13 -1.03 -3.08
N HIS A 56 7.33 -1.26 -2.56
CA HIS A 56 7.82 -2.60 -2.29
C HIS A 56 7.47 -2.99 -0.86
N PHE A 57 6.68 -4.06 -0.71
CA PHE A 57 6.33 -4.64 0.58
C PHE A 57 7.22 -5.87 0.79
N GLY A 58 8.17 -5.77 1.71
CA GLY A 58 9.12 -6.84 1.98
C GLY A 58 8.51 -8.01 2.75
N ALA A 59 9.17 -9.16 2.66
CA ALA A 59 8.86 -10.35 3.45
C ALA A 59 9.66 -10.37 4.76
N TYR A 60 9.32 -11.27 5.67
CA TYR A 60 10.08 -11.43 6.93
C TYR A 60 11.57 -11.70 6.69
N GLU A 61 11.90 -12.46 5.66
CA GLU A 61 13.28 -12.81 5.30
C GLU A 61 14.09 -11.62 4.77
N ASP A 62 13.43 -10.55 4.33
CA ASP A 62 14.08 -9.34 3.82
C ASP A 62 14.57 -8.41 4.94
N GLY A 63 14.24 -8.73 6.19
CA GLY A 63 14.56 -7.92 7.35
C GLY A 63 13.39 -7.05 7.82
N SER A 64 13.40 -6.69 9.11
CA SER A 64 12.29 -5.96 9.74
C SER A 64 12.08 -4.55 9.17
N ASP A 65 13.13 -3.93 8.62
CA ASP A 65 13.06 -2.61 7.99
C ASP A 65 12.38 -2.62 6.62
N LYS A 66 12.17 -3.79 6.02
CA LYS A 66 11.48 -3.97 4.74
C LYS A 66 10.01 -4.33 4.90
N LEU A 67 9.58 -4.73 6.08
CA LEU A 67 8.18 -5.03 6.36
C LEU A 67 7.37 -3.75 6.39
N VAL A 68 6.23 -3.76 5.69
CA VAL A 68 5.31 -2.63 5.68
C VAL A 68 4.08 -2.98 6.51
N TYR A 69 4.06 -2.53 7.76
CA TYR A 69 2.85 -2.59 8.59
C TYR A 69 1.91 -1.49 8.15
N HIS A 70 0.68 -1.86 7.83
CA HIS A 70 -0.29 -0.92 7.29
C HIS A 70 -1.70 -1.23 7.76
N THR A 71 -2.54 -0.22 7.68
CA THR A 71 -3.97 -0.29 8.00
C THR A 71 -4.72 0.69 7.13
N ALA A 72 -5.99 0.44 6.91
CA ALA A 72 -6.85 1.31 6.13
C ALA A 72 -8.25 1.33 6.71
N ARG A 73 -8.94 2.44 6.55
CA ARG A 73 -10.32 2.61 7.00
C ARG A 73 -11.14 3.38 5.98
N ASN A 74 -12.38 2.95 5.77
CA ASN A 74 -13.38 3.77 5.10
C ASN A 74 -13.93 4.81 6.08
N GLY A 75 -14.41 5.93 5.54
CA GLY A 75 -15.13 6.92 6.33
C GLY A 75 -16.52 6.47 6.75
N GLU A 76 -17.27 7.37 7.34
CA GLU A 76 -18.58 7.08 7.92
C GLU A 76 -19.69 6.93 6.87
N SER A 77 -19.45 7.37 5.63
CA SER A 77 -20.41 7.30 4.53
C SER A 77 -19.75 6.87 3.23
N GLY A 78 -20.56 6.34 2.32
CA GLY A 78 -20.11 5.91 1.01
C GLY A 78 -19.32 4.60 1.02
N ILE A 79 -18.81 4.22 -0.14
CA ILE A 79 -18.02 3.01 -0.31
C ILE A 79 -16.56 3.35 -0.55
N ARG A 80 -15.69 2.41 -0.16
CA ARG A 80 -14.27 2.42 -0.45
C ARG A 80 -13.90 1.05 -1.02
N MET A 81 -13.24 1.06 -2.16
CA MET A 81 -12.83 -0.17 -2.84
C MET A 81 -11.34 -0.11 -3.13
N THR A 82 -10.65 -1.21 -2.92
CA THR A 82 -9.23 -1.33 -3.22
C THR A 82 -8.98 -2.48 -4.17
N ILE A 83 -8.19 -2.23 -5.21
CA ILE A 83 -7.69 -3.23 -6.14
C ILE A 83 -6.18 -3.20 -6.07
N ALA A 84 -5.58 -4.33 -5.69
CA ALA A 84 -4.13 -4.43 -5.60
C ALA A 84 -3.58 -5.32 -6.72
N PHE A 85 -2.58 -4.81 -7.43
CA PHE A 85 -1.78 -5.59 -8.37
C PHE A 85 -0.44 -5.89 -7.70
N VAL A 86 -0.12 -7.18 -7.58
CA VAL A 86 1.08 -7.64 -6.91
C VAL A 86 2.04 -8.19 -7.97
N LEU A 87 3.21 -7.56 -8.09
CA LEU A 87 4.25 -7.99 -9.02
C LEU A 87 5.36 -8.65 -8.22
N ASP A 88 5.44 -9.97 -8.33
CA ASP A 88 6.51 -10.73 -7.67
C ASP A 88 7.85 -10.35 -8.29
N ARG A 89 8.79 -9.94 -7.44
CA ARG A 89 10.10 -9.48 -7.88
C ARG A 89 10.87 -10.54 -8.66
N SER A 90 10.71 -11.81 -8.31
CA SER A 90 11.41 -12.93 -8.97
C SER A 90 10.90 -13.19 -10.39
N GLU A 91 9.70 -12.78 -10.71
CA GLU A 91 9.07 -12.97 -12.03
C GLU A 91 9.25 -11.80 -12.98
N MET A 92 9.79 -10.67 -12.47
CA MET A 92 10.01 -9.48 -13.28
C MET A 92 11.34 -9.53 -14.02
N SER A 93 11.35 -9.14 -15.31
CA SER A 93 12.58 -8.88 -16.03
C SER A 93 13.33 -7.69 -15.41
N LEU A 94 14.66 -7.62 -15.58
CA LEU A 94 15.44 -6.51 -15.04
C LEU A 94 14.95 -5.15 -15.55
N GLY A 95 14.62 -5.04 -16.83
CA GLY A 95 14.12 -3.78 -17.39
C GLY A 95 12.77 -3.37 -16.79
N LEU A 96 11.89 -4.33 -16.54
CA LEU A 96 10.62 -4.05 -15.91
C LEU A 96 10.81 -3.63 -14.45
N GLN A 97 11.74 -4.28 -13.72
CA GLN A 97 12.07 -3.88 -12.35
C GLN A 97 12.57 -2.44 -12.29
N ASP A 98 13.46 -2.06 -13.18
CA ASP A 98 13.99 -0.69 -13.24
C ASP A 98 12.89 0.31 -13.53
N TRP A 99 12.00 0.03 -14.48
CA TRP A 99 10.87 0.88 -14.78
C TRP A 99 9.93 1.07 -13.59
N VAL A 100 9.61 -0.01 -12.89
CA VAL A 100 8.74 0.05 -11.70
C VAL A 100 9.39 0.87 -10.59
N ILE A 101 10.70 0.69 -10.36
CA ILE A 101 11.44 1.45 -9.35
C ILE A 101 11.46 2.94 -9.70
N GLU A 102 11.71 3.29 -10.96
CA GLU A 102 11.68 4.69 -11.41
C GLU A 102 10.30 5.31 -11.18
N ASP A 103 9.24 4.60 -11.53
CA ASP A 103 7.87 5.10 -11.38
C ASP A 103 7.49 5.32 -9.90
N ILE A 104 7.93 4.43 -9.02
CA ILE A 104 7.69 4.55 -7.57
C ILE A 104 8.45 5.74 -6.98
N HIS A 105 9.65 6.03 -7.47
CA HIS A 105 10.50 7.09 -6.96
C HIS A 105 10.34 8.44 -7.67
N ALA A 106 9.61 8.44 -8.77
CA ALA A 106 9.31 9.67 -9.49
C ALA A 106 8.26 10.51 -8.75
#